data_d42a9bf0c139567cd2bfa0f173cb5af7
#
_entry.id   d42a9bf0c139567cd2bfa0f173cb5af7
#
_cell.length_a   1.000
_cell.length_b   1.000
_cell.length_c   1.000
_cell.angle_alpha   90.00
_cell.angle_beta   90.00
_cell.angle_gamma   90.00
#
_symmetry.space_group_name_H-M   'P 1'
#
loop_
_entity.id
_entity.type
_entity.pdbx_description
1 polymer ?
#
loop_
_entity_poly.entity_id
_entity_poly.type
_entity_poly.pdbx_seq_one_letter_code
_entity_poly.pdbx_strand_id
1 'polypeptide(L)'
;MNEAEVTTSERPTSKHPPKKSSPAKSSKSQPNPDLKAQVPFPGIESVMHGNGAVAHVMEHVCDGVIGYSITPSTEISEIYEAYRASGGINVWDRRPFFFEPEGEHSAQSGAMGAALTGGKYISNASSSQGI
;
A
#
# COMPACT_ATOMS: atom_id res chain seq x y z
N MET A 1 55.60 7.08 41.54
CA MET A 1 55.31 8.34 42.22
C MET A 1 54.96 9.33 41.15
N ASN A 2 53.72 9.59 40.95
CA ASN A 2 53.03 10.85 40.69
C ASN A 2 51.60 10.56 40.33
N GLU A 3 50.74 10.81 41.28
CA GLU A 3 49.29 10.82 41.14
C GLU A 3 48.92 12.12 40.39
N ALA A 4 48.10 12.01 39.35
CA ALA A 4 47.46 13.14 38.69
C ALA A 4 45.96 13.09 38.99
N GLU A 5 45.52 14.06 39.80
CA GLU A 5 44.14 14.35 40.14
C GLU A 5 43.32 14.64 38.89
N VAL A 6 42.20 13.94 38.76
CA VAL A 6 41.15 14.25 37.79
C VAL A 6 40.11 15.14 38.48
N THR A 7 40.14 16.44 38.19
CA THR A 7 39.09 17.38 38.61
C THR A 7 37.83 17.21 37.80
N THR A 8 36.78 16.80 38.49
CA THR A 8 35.41 16.68 37.94
C THR A 8 34.77 18.08 37.83
N SER A 9 34.53 18.54 36.60
CA SER A 9 33.82 19.79 36.33
C SER A 9 32.30 19.52 36.37
N GLU A 10 31.66 20.04 37.38
CA GLU A 10 30.20 20.04 37.50
C GLU A 10 29.56 21.00 36.50
N ARG A 11 28.64 20.48 35.67
CA ARG A 11 27.82 21.26 34.76
C ARG A 11 26.53 21.71 35.48
N PRO A 12 26.17 22.99 35.47
CA PRO A 12 24.95 23.46 36.12
C PRO A 12 23.70 22.97 35.42
N THR A 13 22.81 22.32 36.16
CA THR A 13 21.48 21.87 35.72
C THR A 13 20.54 23.05 35.64
N SER A 14 20.19 23.44 34.43
CA SER A 14 19.10 24.38 34.14
C SER A 14 17.75 23.68 34.35
N LYS A 15 17.06 24.02 35.41
CA LYS A 15 15.68 23.61 35.68
C LYS A 15 14.71 24.49 34.86
N HIS A 16 14.24 24.01 33.71
CA HIS A 16 13.04 24.55 33.09
C HIS A 16 11.83 23.73 33.48
N PRO A 17 10.73 24.35 33.91
CA PRO A 17 9.49 23.62 34.19
C PRO A 17 8.85 23.16 32.87
N PRO A 18 8.22 21.96 32.82
CA PRO A 18 7.58 21.46 31.61
C PRO A 18 6.35 22.31 31.28
N LYS A 19 6.35 22.95 30.11
CA LYS A 19 5.14 23.54 29.54
C LYS A 19 4.15 22.40 29.23
N LYS A 20 3.02 22.39 29.94
CA LYS A 20 1.86 21.55 29.60
C LYS A 20 1.36 21.97 28.22
N SER A 21 1.64 21.20 27.19
CA SER A 21 1.00 21.30 25.91
C SER A 21 -0.41 20.72 26.02
N SER A 22 -1.41 21.57 25.91
CA SER A 22 -2.80 21.14 25.76
C SER A 22 -2.92 20.31 24.49
N PRO A 23 -3.67 19.18 24.48
CA PRO A 23 -3.89 18.44 23.25
C PRO A 23 -4.72 19.31 22.29
N ALA A 24 -4.13 19.61 21.13
CA ALA A 24 -4.85 20.24 20.05
C ALA A 24 -6.03 19.33 19.70
N LYS A 25 -7.25 19.82 19.89
CA LYS A 25 -8.45 19.16 19.39
C LYS A 25 -8.34 19.08 17.87
N SER A 26 -8.05 17.88 17.37
CA SER A 26 -8.20 17.56 15.96
C SER A 26 -9.66 17.83 15.59
N SER A 27 -9.91 18.93 14.92
CA SER A 27 -11.20 19.19 14.29
C SER A 27 -11.33 18.18 13.15
N LYS A 28 -12.10 17.13 13.38
CA LYS A 28 -12.57 16.28 12.28
C LYS A 28 -13.35 17.19 11.35
N SER A 29 -12.76 17.54 10.21
CA SER A 29 -13.47 18.22 9.15
C SER A 29 -14.62 17.32 8.73
N GLN A 30 -15.83 17.71 9.02
CA GLN A 30 -17.02 17.02 8.51
C GLN A 30 -16.96 17.10 6.98
N PRO A 31 -17.17 15.98 6.27
CA PRO A 31 -17.21 16.01 4.81
C PRO A 31 -18.29 16.99 4.38
N ASN A 32 -17.94 17.92 3.49
CA ASN A 32 -18.92 18.89 2.97
C ASN A 32 -20.03 18.12 2.23
N PRO A 33 -21.28 18.13 2.70
CA PRO A 33 -22.37 17.39 2.09
C PRO A 33 -22.66 17.84 0.65
N ASP A 34 -22.33 19.08 0.32
CA ASP A 34 -22.58 19.65 -1.01
C ASP A 34 -21.63 19.07 -2.08
N LEU A 35 -20.42 18.62 -1.69
CA LEU A 35 -19.50 17.97 -2.62
C LEU A 35 -20.01 16.58 -3.05
N LYS A 36 -20.67 15.83 -2.17
CA LYS A 36 -21.24 14.53 -2.49
C LYS A 36 -22.40 14.61 -3.48
N ALA A 37 -23.17 15.70 -3.45
CA ALA A 37 -24.29 15.93 -4.38
C ALA A 37 -23.84 16.23 -5.82
N GLN A 38 -22.57 16.63 -6.02
CA GLN A 38 -22.03 17.02 -7.33
C GLN A 38 -21.32 15.86 -8.06
N VAL A 39 -21.06 14.74 -7.39
CA VAL A 39 -20.36 13.59 -7.97
C VAL A 39 -21.39 12.54 -8.34
N PRO A 40 -21.50 12.14 -9.63
CA PRO A 40 -22.48 11.14 -10.08
C PRO A 40 -22.35 9.80 -9.36
N PHE A 41 -21.11 9.44 -8.98
CA PHE A 41 -20.79 8.21 -8.26
C PHE A 41 -19.91 8.54 -7.06
N PRO A 42 -20.50 8.94 -5.93
CA PRO A 42 -19.73 9.41 -4.77
C PRO A 42 -18.90 8.32 -4.10
N GLY A 43 -19.15 7.05 -4.42
CA GLY A 43 -18.49 5.91 -3.78
C GLY A 43 -18.94 5.67 -2.34
N ILE A 44 -18.31 4.70 -1.71
CA ILE A 44 -18.47 4.37 -0.29
C ILE A 44 -17.15 4.70 0.41
N GLU A 45 -17.23 5.55 1.44
CA GLU A 45 -16.04 5.88 2.22
C GLU A 45 -15.52 4.65 2.96
N SER A 46 -14.25 4.34 2.78
CA SER A 46 -13.58 3.21 3.40
C SER A 46 -12.19 3.59 3.87
N VAL A 47 -11.70 2.92 4.89
CA VAL A 47 -10.32 3.07 5.38
C VAL A 47 -9.56 1.83 5.03
N MET A 48 -8.52 1.98 4.23
CA MET A 48 -7.63 0.88 3.85
C MET A 48 -6.20 1.41 3.65
N HIS A 49 -5.23 0.52 3.76
CA HIS A 49 -3.84 0.84 3.42
C HIS A 49 -3.61 0.81 1.90
N GLY A 50 -2.45 1.32 1.45
CA GLY A 50 -2.16 1.49 0.02
C GLY A 50 -2.24 0.19 -0.79
N ASN A 51 -1.64 -0.90 -0.31
CA ASN A 51 -1.69 -2.20 -1.00
C ASN A 51 -3.13 -2.72 -1.11
N GLY A 52 -3.93 -2.57 -0.06
CA GLY A 52 -5.35 -2.94 -0.08
C GLY A 52 -6.15 -2.14 -1.10
N ALA A 53 -5.89 -0.84 -1.22
CA ALA A 53 -6.54 0.00 -2.23
C ALA A 53 -6.18 -0.41 -3.66
N VAL A 54 -4.91 -0.72 -3.92
CA VAL A 54 -4.45 -1.22 -5.21
C VAL A 54 -5.08 -2.58 -5.52
N ALA A 55 -5.03 -3.52 -4.58
CA ALA A 55 -5.62 -4.85 -4.75
C ALA A 55 -7.11 -4.76 -5.02
N HIS A 56 -7.84 -3.91 -4.30
CA HIS A 56 -9.28 -3.69 -4.53
C HIS A 56 -9.59 -3.25 -5.96
N VAL A 57 -8.81 -2.36 -6.54
CA VAL A 57 -8.99 -1.97 -7.95
C VAL A 57 -8.67 -3.13 -8.88
N MET A 58 -7.56 -3.84 -8.63
CA MET A 58 -7.14 -4.96 -9.46
C MET A 58 -8.18 -6.10 -9.47
N GLU A 59 -8.75 -6.44 -8.33
CA GLU A 59 -9.80 -7.46 -8.19
C GLU A 59 -10.99 -7.20 -9.12
N HIS A 60 -11.35 -5.93 -9.26
CA HIS A 60 -12.53 -5.55 -10.02
C HIS A 60 -12.26 -5.29 -11.50
N VAL A 61 -11.08 -4.80 -11.84
CA VAL A 61 -10.78 -4.31 -13.20
C VAL A 61 -9.90 -5.27 -13.98
N CYS A 62 -8.94 -5.96 -13.35
CA CYS A 62 -7.98 -6.77 -14.07
C CYS A 62 -8.54 -8.13 -14.49
N ASP A 63 -8.22 -8.56 -15.72
CA ASP A 63 -8.42 -9.94 -16.16
C ASP A 63 -7.43 -10.89 -15.52
N GLY A 64 -6.26 -10.38 -15.15
CA GLY A 64 -5.25 -11.14 -14.46
C GLY A 64 -4.16 -10.29 -13.84
N VAL A 65 -3.50 -10.86 -12.87
CA VAL A 65 -2.33 -10.31 -12.22
C VAL A 65 -1.19 -11.33 -12.32
N ILE A 66 -0.03 -10.86 -12.73
CA ILE A 66 1.20 -11.62 -12.69
C ILE A 66 2.07 -10.94 -11.64
N GLY A 67 2.28 -11.62 -10.52
CA GLY A 67 2.93 -11.05 -9.36
C GLY A 67 4.10 -11.91 -8.90
N TYR A 68 5.13 -11.25 -8.40
CA TYR A 68 6.18 -11.88 -7.64
C TYR A 68 6.17 -11.32 -6.22
N SER A 69 6.01 -12.20 -5.24
CA SER A 69 5.81 -11.85 -3.83
C SER A 69 7.09 -11.27 -3.21
N ILE A 70 7.27 -9.97 -3.35
CA ILE A 70 8.40 -9.23 -2.77
C ILE A 70 7.93 -7.97 -2.06
N THR A 71 8.50 -7.70 -0.89
CA THR A 71 8.25 -6.49 -0.12
C THR A 71 8.62 -5.22 -0.93
N PRO A 72 7.76 -4.18 -0.97
CA PRO A 72 6.52 -4.00 -0.19
C PRO A 72 5.23 -4.48 -0.87
N SER A 73 5.27 -5.10 -2.03
CA SER A 73 4.10 -5.44 -2.85
C SER A 73 3.46 -6.80 -2.55
N THR A 74 4.05 -7.61 -1.71
CA THR A 74 3.62 -8.98 -1.39
C THR A 74 2.12 -9.09 -1.12
N GLU A 75 1.61 -8.21 -0.29
CA GLU A 75 0.20 -8.21 0.15
C GLU A 75 -0.79 -7.99 -1.00
N ILE A 76 -0.40 -7.28 -2.06
CA ILE A 76 -1.26 -7.10 -3.24
C ILE A 76 -1.54 -8.45 -3.89
N SER A 77 -0.51 -9.26 -4.08
CA SER A 77 -0.63 -10.61 -4.64
C SER A 77 -1.46 -11.52 -3.76
N GLU A 78 -1.24 -11.49 -2.45
CA GLU A 78 -1.98 -12.30 -1.48
C GLU A 78 -3.48 -11.99 -1.47
N ILE A 79 -3.84 -10.71 -1.44
CA ILE A 79 -5.25 -10.26 -1.46
C ILE A 79 -5.91 -10.68 -2.78
N TYR A 80 -5.23 -10.43 -3.90
CA TYR A 80 -5.79 -10.76 -5.22
C TYR A 80 -5.99 -12.26 -5.41
N GLU A 81 -5.04 -13.08 -4.98
CA GLU A 81 -5.19 -14.53 -5.06
C GLU A 81 -6.31 -15.05 -4.16
N ALA A 82 -6.44 -14.52 -2.95
CA ALA A 82 -7.55 -14.86 -2.05
C ALA A 82 -8.91 -14.53 -2.68
N TYR A 83 -9.04 -13.37 -3.33
CA TYR A 83 -10.23 -12.99 -4.08
C TYR A 83 -10.55 -13.98 -5.20
N ARG A 84 -9.55 -14.30 -6.02
CA ARG A 84 -9.68 -15.29 -7.11
C ARG A 84 -10.09 -16.67 -6.58
N ALA A 85 -9.44 -17.14 -5.51
CA ALA A 85 -9.70 -18.44 -4.90
C ALA A 85 -11.11 -18.55 -4.30
N SER A 86 -11.67 -17.44 -3.82
CA SER A 86 -13.04 -17.37 -3.32
C SER A 86 -14.11 -17.38 -4.44
N GLY A 87 -13.70 -17.42 -5.69
CA GLY A 87 -14.61 -17.42 -6.84
C GLY A 87 -14.97 -16.01 -7.34
N GLY A 88 -14.16 -15.01 -7.00
CA GLY A 88 -14.34 -13.63 -7.45
C GLY A 88 -14.43 -13.52 -8.98
N ILE A 89 -15.20 -12.55 -9.45
CA ILE A 89 -15.33 -12.18 -10.86
C ILE A 89 -15.11 -10.68 -11.01
N ASN A 90 -14.49 -10.27 -12.10
CA ASN A 90 -14.27 -8.85 -12.36
C ASN A 90 -15.51 -8.17 -12.97
N VAL A 91 -15.44 -6.85 -13.18
CA VAL A 91 -16.55 -6.07 -13.75
C VAL A 91 -16.89 -6.43 -15.20
N TRP A 92 -16.08 -7.26 -15.83
CA TRP A 92 -16.28 -7.77 -17.20
C TRP A 92 -16.94 -9.16 -17.22
N ASP A 93 -17.43 -9.63 -16.05
CA ASP A 93 -18.00 -10.95 -15.84
C ASP A 93 -17.02 -12.10 -16.19
N ARG A 94 -15.76 -11.92 -15.84
CA ARG A 94 -14.68 -12.88 -16.09
C ARG A 94 -14.04 -13.31 -14.79
N ARG A 95 -13.61 -14.57 -14.76
CA ARG A 95 -12.77 -15.08 -13.68
C ARG A 95 -11.35 -14.57 -13.86
N PRO A 96 -10.81 -13.81 -12.90
CA PRO A 96 -9.44 -13.35 -12.98
C PRO A 96 -8.46 -14.51 -12.83
N PHE A 97 -7.30 -14.39 -13.47
CA PHE A 97 -6.20 -15.32 -13.25
C PHE A 97 -5.08 -14.70 -12.43
N PHE A 98 -4.31 -15.54 -11.77
CA PHE A 98 -3.10 -15.15 -11.05
C PHE A 98 -1.98 -16.11 -11.43
N PHE A 99 -0.80 -15.59 -11.67
CA PHE A 99 0.40 -16.35 -11.95
C PHE A 99 1.60 -15.74 -11.22
N GLU A 100 2.33 -16.56 -10.49
CA GLU A 100 3.55 -16.18 -9.81
C GLU A 100 4.75 -16.86 -10.50
N PRO A 101 5.62 -16.06 -11.16
CA PRO A 101 6.85 -16.56 -11.79
C PRO A 101 7.98 -16.66 -10.77
N GLU A 102 9.15 -17.09 -11.24
CA GLU A 102 10.34 -17.29 -10.41
C GLU A 102 11.09 -16.01 -10.04
N GLY A 103 10.70 -14.86 -10.54
CA GLY A 103 11.37 -13.59 -10.24
C GLY A 103 10.67 -12.37 -10.79
N GLU A 104 11.14 -11.19 -10.38
CA GLU A 104 10.55 -9.90 -10.70
C GLU A 104 10.56 -9.59 -12.20
N HIS A 105 11.67 -9.87 -12.88
CA HIS A 105 11.79 -9.68 -14.34
C HIS A 105 10.80 -10.56 -15.10
N SER A 106 10.63 -11.79 -14.65
CA SER A 106 9.67 -12.73 -15.24
C SER A 106 8.24 -12.27 -15.03
N ALA A 107 7.93 -11.64 -13.88
CA ALA A 107 6.62 -11.07 -13.62
C ALA A 107 6.27 -9.96 -14.62
N GLN A 108 7.18 -9.03 -14.84
CA GLN A 108 6.99 -7.96 -15.83
C GLN A 108 6.89 -8.50 -17.26
N SER A 109 7.78 -9.40 -17.64
CA SER A 109 7.78 -10.02 -18.96
C SER A 109 6.51 -10.83 -19.21
N GLY A 110 6.05 -11.58 -18.20
CA GLY A 110 4.81 -12.33 -18.25
C GLY A 110 3.59 -11.43 -18.42
N ALA A 111 3.52 -10.31 -17.69
CA ALA A 111 2.44 -9.35 -17.81
C ALA A 111 2.40 -8.72 -19.23
N MET A 112 3.54 -8.35 -19.78
CA MET A 112 3.66 -7.85 -21.17
C MET A 112 3.21 -8.92 -22.17
N GLY A 113 3.68 -10.16 -22.02
CA GLY A 113 3.29 -11.28 -22.87
C GLY A 113 1.79 -11.53 -22.85
N ALA A 114 1.20 -11.57 -21.69
CA ALA A 114 -0.25 -11.76 -21.52
C ALA A 114 -1.07 -10.62 -22.16
N ALA A 115 -0.60 -9.38 -22.01
CA ALA A 115 -1.24 -8.23 -22.65
C ALA A 115 -1.14 -8.28 -24.20
N LEU A 116 0.01 -8.66 -24.74
CA LEU A 116 0.23 -8.80 -26.18
C LEU A 116 -0.59 -9.92 -26.82
N THR A 117 -0.91 -10.97 -26.07
CA THR A 117 -1.73 -12.10 -26.54
C THR A 117 -3.23 -11.88 -26.42
N GLY A 118 -3.65 -10.68 -26.05
CA GLY A 118 -5.05 -10.27 -26.02
C GLY A 118 -5.69 -10.22 -24.63
N GLY A 119 -4.90 -10.38 -23.58
CA GLY A 119 -5.33 -10.09 -22.21
C GLY A 119 -5.65 -8.61 -22.07
N LYS A 120 -6.84 -8.28 -21.59
CA LYS A 120 -7.20 -6.91 -21.26
C LYS A 120 -6.89 -6.68 -19.79
N TYR A 121 -6.40 -5.49 -19.47
CA TYR A 121 -6.20 -5.10 -18.08
C TYR A 121 -5.37 -6.13 -17.29
N ILE A 122 -4.19 -6.43 -17.80
CA ILE A 122 -3.19 -7.24 -17.09
C ILE A 122 -2.37 -6.32 -16.20
N SER A 123 -2.17 -6.70 -14.97
CA SER A 123 -1.32 -5.96 -14.04
C SER A 123 -0.13 -6.78 -13.58
N ASN A 124 0.94 -6.07 -13.23
CA ASN A 124 2.09 -6.63 -12.54
C ASN A 124 2.04 -6.20 -11.07
N ALA A 125 2.15 -7.15 -10.15
CA ALA A 125 2.28 -6.91 -8.73
C ALA A 125 3.68 -7.34 -8.27
N SER A 126 4.62 -6.45 -8.40
CA SER A 126 6.02 -6.67 -8.03
C SER A 126 6.66 -5.37 -7.55
N SER A 127 7.93 -5.40 -7.26
CA SER A 127 8.73 -4.24 -6.90
C SER A 127 10.16 -4.38 -7.42
N SER A 128 11.04 -3.41 -7.09
CA SER A 128 12.45 -3.49 -7.43
C SER A 128 12.68 -3.71 -8.93
N GLN A 129 13.24 -4.85 -9.31
CA GLN A 129 13.60 -5.19 -10.70
C GLN A 129 12.39 -5.55 -11.58
N GLY A 130 11.20 -5.60 -11.03
CA GLY A 130 9.95 -5.84 -11.75
C GLY A 130 9.23 -4.58 -12.23
N ILE A 131 9.87 -3.41 -12.08
CA ILE A 131 9.30 -2.10 -12.44
C ILE A 131 10.00 -1.56 -13.68
#